data_c590feb94ffdd3c068536cb7f80e326a
#
_entry.id   c590feb94ffdd3c068536cb7f80e326a
#
_cell.length_a   1.000
_cell.length_b   1.000
_cell.length_c   1.000
_cell.angle_alpha   90.00
_cell.angle_beta   90.00
_cell.angle_gamma   90.00
#
_symmetry.space_group_name_H-M   'P 1'
#
loop_
_entity.id
_entity.type
_entity.pdbx_description
1 polymer ?
#
loop_
_entity_poly.entity_id
_entity_poly.type
_entity_poly.pdbx_seq_one_letter_code
_entity_poly.pdbx_strand_id
1 'polypeptide(L)'
;MDKPILYCDCDGVILNTIQVAFAIMQEQGCDLGNRQEVDAFFRKYIDWNVVFRRAEVINDAISKLSYIKKCGLFDDVMILSKLSGGYDEERLKRELFAQALPKVRVITLQYGLNKGNVVKASGNILVDDEIGNCEKWRKENGIAILFSPYMSTVESDVICDLSELELANGVKKLVKTGNF
;
A
#
# COMPACT_ATOMS: atom_id res chain seq x y z
N MET A 1 12.56 -23.68 2.11
CA MET A 1 12.73 -22.23 1.81
C MET A 1 11.73 -21.47 2.67
N ASP A 2 12.11 -20.28 3.16
CA ASP A 2 11.21 -19.48 3.98
C ASP A 2 10.08 -18.92 3.09
N LYS A 3 8.87 -18.83 3.64
CA LYS A 3 7.73 -18.22 2.97
C LYS A 3 8.04 -16.73 2.70
N PRO A 4 7.47 -16.15 1.62
CA PRO A 4 7.62 -14.73 1.37
C PRO A 4 6.90 -13.90 2.43
N ILE A 5 7.38 -12.68 2.66
CA ILE A 5 6.65 -11.65 3.40
C ILE A 5 5.77 -10.89 2.40
N LEU A 6 4.54 -10.63 2.80
CA LEU A 6 3.64 -9.73 2.08
C LEU A 6 3.77 -8.32 2.66
N TYR A 7 4.15 -7.37 1.83
CA TYR A 7 4.09 -5.94 2.10
C TYR A 7 2.89 -5.33 1.37
N CYS A 8 2.04 -4.63 2.10
CA CYS A 8 0.86 -3.96 1.56
C CYS A 8 0.99 -2.45 1.77
N ASP A 9 0.78 -1.66 0.72
CA ASP A 9 0.71 -0.21 0.88
C ASP A 9 -0.55 0.20 1.66
N CYS A 10 -0.52 1.39 2.22
CA CYS A 10 -1.63 1.96 2.97
C CYS A 10 -2.55 2.79 2.06
N ASP A 11 -1.95 3.83 1.47
CA ASP A 11 -2.67 4.88 0.75
C ASP A 11 -3.05 4.37 -0.65
N GLY A 12 -4.33 4.43 -1.01
CA GLY A 12 -4.82 3.90 -2.29
C GLY A 12 -4.99 2.38 -2.36
N VAL A 13 -4.53 1.61 -1.35
CA VAL A 13 -4.71 0.14 -1.27
C VAL A 13 -5.61 -0.26 -0.10
N ILE A 14 -5.29 0.19 1.10
CA ILE A 14 -6.08 -0.10 2.31
C ILE A 14 -7.10 1.01 2.57
N LEU A 15 -6.67 2.26 2.41
CA LEU A 15 -7.46 3.45 2.66
C LEU A 15 -7.51 4.35 1.42
N ASN A 16 -8.66 4.97 1.17
CA ASN A 16 -8.86 5.92 0.07
C ASN A 16 -8.30 7.33 0.38
N THR A 17 -7.22 7.41 1.15
CA THR A 17 -6.59 8.67 1.61
C THR A 17 -6.20 9.58 0.46
N ILE A 18 -5.72 9.03 -0.65
CA ILE A 18 -5.31 9.81 -1.82
C ILE A 18 -6.51 10.52 -2.47
N GLN A 19 -7.63 9.81 -2.64
CA GLN A 19 -8.86 10.38 -3.17
C GLN A 19 -9.40 11.48 -2.26
N VAL A 20 -9.36 11.26 -0.94
CA VAL A 20 -9.76 12.26 0.07
C VAL A 20 -8.84 13.48 0.02
N ALA A 21 -7.53 13.29 -0.09
CA ALA A 21 -6.57 14.39 -0.18
C ALA A 21 -6.84 15.26 -1.43
N PHE A 22 -7.07 14.64 -2.58
CA PHE A 22 -7.44 15.37 -3.81
C PHE A 22 -8.77 16.09 -3.69
N ALA A 23 -9.77 15.50 -3.04
CA ALA A 23 -11.05 16.18 -2.78
C ALA A 23 -10.85 17.43 -1.91
N ILE A 24 -10.02 17.35 -0.86
CA ILE A 24 -9.69 18.50 0.00
C ILE A 24 -8.95 19.58 -0.80
N MET A 25 -8.01 19.21 -1.68
CA MET A 25 -7.34 20.16 -2.56
C MET A 25 -8.33 20.93 -3.43
N GLN A 26 -9.28 20.23 -4.04
CA GLN A 26 -10.33 20.85 -4.86
C GLN A 26 -11.23 21.78 -4.04
N GLU A 27 -11.63 21.35 -2.83
CA GLU A 27 -12.41 22.19 -1.90
C GLU A 27 -11.66 23.50 -1.54
N GLN A 28 -10.33 23.48 -1.53
CA GLN A 28 -9.48 24.64 -1.25
C GLN A 28 -9.08 25.43 -2.51
N GLY A 29 -9.58 25.04 -3.68
CA GLY A 29 -9.34 25.75 -4.94
C GLY A 29 -7.97 25.50 -5.56
N CYS A 30 -7.25 24.42 -5.16
CA CYS A 30 -5.99 24.04 -5.77
C CYS A 30 -6.20 23.52 -7.20
N ASP A 31 -5.32 23.89 -8.11
CA ASP A 31 -5.28 23.33 -9.46
C ASP A 31 -4.58 21.96 -9.45
N LEU A 32 -5.38 20.88 -9.58
CA LEU A 32 -4.86 19.52 -9.63
C LEU A 32 -4.00 19.23 -10.87
N GLY A 33 -4.11 20.05 -11.93
CA GLY A 33 -3.24 19.98 -13.10
C GLY A 33 -1.86 20.58 -12.85
N ASN A 34 -1.72 21.40 -11.81
CA ASN A 34 -0.46 22.03 -11.44
C ASN A 34 0.31 21.15 -10.44
N ARG A 35 1.27 20.37 -10.97
CA ARG A 35 2.07 19.46 -10.13
C ARG A 35 2.78 20.16 -8.96
N GLN A 36 3.20 21.40 -9.14
CA GLN A 36 3.91 22.15 -8.07
C GLN A 36 2.95 22.50 -6.92
N GLU A 37 1.69 22.85 -7.22
CA GLU A 37 0.68 23.09 -6.20
C GLU A 37 0.32 21.80 -5.46
N VAL A 38 0.13 20.70 -6.18
CA VAL A 38 -0.14 19.38 -5.61
C VAL A 38 0.99 18.96 -4.67
N ASP A 39 2.25 19.03 -5.13
CA ASP A 39 3.42 18.70 -4.31
C ASP A 39 3.54 19.62 -3.07
N ALA A 40 3.28 20.91 -3.22
CA ALA A 40 3.31 21.86 -2.12
C ALA A 40 2.22 21.57 -1.09
N PHE A 41 1.02 21.20 -1.57
CA PHE A 41 -0.10 20.85 -0.71
C PHE A 41 0.22 19.64 0.17
N PHE A 42 0.66 18.55 -0.41
CA PHE A 42 1.03 17.35 0.33
C PHE A 42 2.15 17.59 1.35
N ARG A 43 3.08 18.48 1.08
CA ARG A 43 4.22 18.74 1.96
C ARG A 43 3.96 19.76 3.07
N LYS A 44 3.04 20.70 2.84
CA LYS A 44 2.94 21.89 3.71
C LYS A 44 1.54 22.18 4.22
N TYR A 45 0.51 21.85 3.46
CA TYR A 45 -0.84 22.34 3.73
C TYR A 45 -1.84 21.25 4.10
N ILE A 46 -1.54 19.99 3.80
CA ILE A 46 -2.42 18.89 4.11
C ILE A 46 -2.53 18.67 5.63
N ASP A 47 -3.77 18.61 6.11
CA ASP A 47 -4.06 18.17 7.49
C ASP A 47 -4.42 16.68 7.46
N TRP A 48 -3.45 15.85 7.81
CA TRP A 48 -3.65 14.41 7.86
C TRP A 48 -4.72 13.96 8.84
N ASN A 49 -5.00 14.73 9.91
CA ASN A 49 -6.11 14.42 10.82
C ASN A 49 -7.46 14.56 10.10
N VAL A 50 -7.60 15.53 9.20
CA VAL A 50 -8.81 15.68 8.37
C VAL A 50 -8.89 14.55 7.35
N VAL A 51 -7.79 14.22 6.67
CA VAL A 51 -7.74 13.13 5.69
C VAL A 51 -8.15 11.81 6.34
N PHE A 52 -7.53 11.42 7.45
CA PHE A 52 -7.82 10.14 8.11
C PHE A 52 -9.23 10.06 8.69
N ARG A 53 -9.81 11.18 9.14
CA ARG A 53 -11.23 11.20 9.58
C ARG A 53 -12.23 11.00 8.44
N ARG A 54 -11.86 11.37 7.20
CA ARG A 54 -12.71 11.26 6.00
C ARG A 54 -12.41 10.01 5.18
N ALA A 55 -11.25 9.41 5.41
CA ALA A 55 -10.83 8.23 4.68
C ALA A 55 -11.66 7.00 5.08
N GLU A 56 -11.97 6.18 4.09
CA GLU A 56 -12.69 4.92 4.22
C GLU A 56 -11.77 3.75 3.86
N VAL A 57 -12.09 2.58 4.41
CA VAL A 57 -11.40 1.34 4.07
C VAL A 57 -11.86 0.87 2.68
N ILE A 58 -10.90 0.64 1.79
CA ILE A 58 -11.17 0.15 0.44
C ILE A 58 -11.55 -1.34 0.52
N ASN A 59 -12.70 -1.71 -0.06
CA ASN A 59 -13.12 -3.09 -0.26
C ASN A 59 -12.87 -4.01 0.94
N ASP A 60 -13.16 -3.53 2.15
CA ASP A 60 -12.93 -4.28 3.41
C ASP A 60 -11.50 -4.80 3.59
N ALA A 61 -10.51 -4.04 3.13
CA ALA A 61 -9.09 -4.42 3.12
C ALA A 61 -8.55 -4.84 4.50
N ILE A 62 -9.03 -4.22 5.59
CA ILE A 62 -8.60 -4.55 6.96
C ILE A 62 -8.96 -5.99 7.32
N SER A 63 -10.21 -6.39 7.09
CA SER A 63 -10.68 -7.78 7.36
C SER A 63 -9.93 -8.78 6.48
N LYS A 64 -9.71 -8.46 5.21
CA LYS A 64 -8.98 -9.29 4.26
C LYS A 64 -7.51 -9.47 4.66
N LEU A 65 -6.82 -8.40 5.06
CA LEU A 65 -5.44 -8.50 5.57
C LEU A 65 -5.36 -9.33 6.86
N SER A 66 -6.36 -9.17 7.76
CA SER A 66 -6.45 -10.01 8.96
C SER A 66 -6.61 -11.49 8.61
N TYR A 67 -7.42 -11.81 7.59
CA TYR A 67 -7.58 -13.17 7.08
C TYR A 67 -6.29 -13.69 6.43
N ILE A 68 -5.69 -12.93 5.51
CA ILE A 68 -4.43 -13.28 4.83
C ILE A 68 -3.32 -13.55 5.84
N LYS A 69 -3.22 -12.74 6.90
CA LYS A 69 -2.27 -12.96 7.99
C LYS A 69 -2.48 -14.30 8.71
N LYS A 70 -3.74 -14.70 8.86
CA LYS A 70 -4.10 -15.95 9.60
C LYS A 70 -3.99 -17.20 8.72
N CYS A 71 -4.19 -17.10 7.41
CA CYS A 71 -4.19 -18.27 6.53
C CYS A 71 -2.81 -18.93 6.37
N GLY A 72 -1.74 -18.23 6.78
CA GLY A 72 -0.38 -18.77 6.78
C GLY A 72 0.21 -18.94 5.38
N LEU A 73 -0.33 -18.26 4.38
CA LEU A 73 0.23 -18.23 3.01
C LEU A 73 1.58 -17.52 2.97
N PHE A 74 1.77 -16.53 3.81
CA PHE A 74 3.01 -15.74 3.94
C PHE A 74 3.66 -15.99 5.31
N ASP A 75 4.98 -15.77 5.40
CA ASP A 75 5.71 -15.80 6.67
C ASP A 75 5.26 -14.66 7.58
N ASP A 76 5.10 -13.48 6.99
CA ASP A 76 4.50 -12.33 7.66
C ASP A 76 3.68 -11.47 6.69
N VAL A 77 2.79 -10.65 7.24
CA VAL A 77 2.06 -9.58 6.54
C VAL A 77 2.39 -8.28 7.25
N MET A 78 2.88 -7.31 6.49
CA MET A 78 3.29 -6.00 7.01
C MET A 78 2.70 -4.88 6.15
N ILE A 79 2.44 -3.73 6.77
CA ILE A 79 2.10 -2.50 6.05
C ILE A 79 3.40 -1.76 5.78
N LEU A 80 3.60 -1.32 4.53
CA LEU A 80 4.80 -0.61 4.08
C LEU A 80 4.39 0.65 3.32
N SER A 81 4.31 1.78 4.03
CA SER A 81 3.74 3.02 3.52
C SER A 81 4.74 4.16 3.48
N LYS A 82 4.78 4.89 2.36
CA LYS A 82 5.54 6.14 2.26
C LYS A 82 4.81 7.26 2.97
N LEU A 83 5.59 8.17 3.56
CA LEU A 83 5.09 9.41 4.11
C LEU A 83 5.22 10.51 3.05
N SER A 84 4.22 11.36 2.94
CA SER A 84 4.26 12.53 2.07
C SER A 84 5.11 13.68 2.64
N GLY A 85 5.38 13.61 3.96
CA GLY A 85 6.12 14.62 4.72
C GLY A 85 5.24 15.47 5.64
N GLY A 86 3.95 15.18 5.73
CA GLY A 86 3.03 15.84 6.67
C GLY A 86 3.29 15.44 8.13
N TYR A 87 3.01 16.38 9.06
CA TYR A 87 3.48 16.30 10.46
C TYR A 87 2.88 15.13 11.23
N ASP A 88 1.66 14.78 11.14
CA ASP A 88 1.01 13.74 11.96
C ASP A 88 0.82 12.41 11.24
N GLU A 89 1.18 12.35 9.97
CA GLU A 89 0.84 11.22 9.10
C GLU A 89 1.33 9.88 9.65
N GLU A 90 2.60 9.81 10.09
CA GLU A 90 3.17 8.58 10.63
C GLU A 90 2.45 8.12 11.90
N ARG A 91 2.21 9.06 12.83
CA ARG A 91 1.52 8.77 14.09
C ARG A 91 0.12 8.23 13.84
N LEU A 92 -0.64 8.89 12.95
CA LEU A 92 -2.00 8.50 12.61
C LEU A 92 -2.07 7.11 11.96
N LYS A 93 -1.15 6.80 11.03
CA LYS A 93 -1.06 5.46 10.44
C LYS A 93 -0.78 4.41 11.50
N ARG A 94 0.20 4.64 12.39
CA ARG A 94 0.54 3.70 13.47
C ARG A 94 -0.60 3.49 14.45
N GLU A 95 -1.28 4.55 14.88
CA GLU A 95 -2.42 4.47 15.81
C GLU A 95 -3.59 3.71 15.20
N LEU A 96 -3.96 4.02 13.95
CA LEU A 96 -5.04 3.35 13.24
C LEU A 96 -4.79 1.84 13.12
N PHE A 97 -3.61 1.45 12.65
CA PHE A 97 -3.31 0.03 12.45
C PHE A 97 -3.01 -0.72 13.74
N ALA A 98 -2.53 -0.06 14.80
CA ALA A 98 -2.44 -0.67 16.12
C ALA A 98 -3.81 -1.09 16.66
N GLN A 99 -4.87 -0.34 16.32
CA GLN A 99 -6.23 -0.68 16.69
C GLN A 99 -6.87 -1.70 15.73
N ALA A 100 -6.76 -1.45 14.42
CA ALA A 100 -7.45 -2.23 13.40
C ALA A 100 -6.78 -3.58 13.09
N LEU A 101 -5.45 -3.63 13.13
CA LEU A 101 -4.62 -4.79 12.78
C LEU A 101 -3.47 -4.98 13.80
N PRO A 102 -3.74 -5.26 15.08
CA PRO A 102 -2.74 -5.22 16.16
C PRO A 102 -1.58 -6.21 15.99
N LYS A 103 -1.73 -7.21 15.11
CA LYS A 103 -0.69 -8.21 14.80
C LYS A 103 0.08 -7.93 13.52
N VAL A 104 -0.22 -6.82 12.85
CA VAL A 104 0.43 -6.42 11.59
C VAL A 104 1.39 -5.27 11.89
N ARG A 105 2.66 -5.46 11.53
CA ARG A 105 3.68 -4.42 11.69
C ARG A 105 3.48 -3.32 10.65
N VAL A 106 3.62 -2.07 11.08
CA VAL A 106 3.60 -0.89 10.20
C VAL A 106 5.02 -0.37 10.05
N ILE A 107 5.49 -0.33 8.83
CA ILE A 107 6.78 0.25 8.43
C ILE A 107 6.48 1.49 7.60
N THR A 108 6.98 2.62 8.07
CA THR A 108 6.87 3.91 7.38
C THR A 108 8.23 4.30 6.81
N LEU A 109 8.24 4.93 5.65
CA LEU A 109 9.45 5.45 5.05
C LEU A 109 9.26 6.90 4.60
N GLN A 110 10.34 7.68 4.71
CA GLN A 110 10.33 9.09 4.35
C GLN A 110 10.12 9.29 2.85
N TYR A 111 9.56 10.44 2.51
CA TYR A 111 9.41 10.87 1.12
C TYR A 111 10.72 10.74 0.34
N GLY A 112 10.64 10.27 -0.88
CA GLY A 112 11.80 10.09 -1.77
C GLY A 112 12.56 8.78 -1.61
N LEU A 113 12.36 8.02 -0.53
CA LEU A 113 12.96 6.70 -0.39
C LEU A 113 12.20 5.64 -1.21
N ASN A 114 12.91 4.62 -1.68
CA ASN A 114 12.28 3.46 -2.31
C ASN A 114 11.97 2.40 -1.25
N LYS A 115 10.84 1.71 -1.40
CA LYS A 115 10.40 0.66 -0.49
C LYS A 115 11.44 -0.46 -0.35
N GLY A 116 12.05 -0.89 -1.45
CA GLY A 116 13.09 -1.90 -1.45
C GLY A 116 14.41 -1.50 -0.75
N ASN A 117 14.66 -0.20 -0.54
CA ASN A 117 15.81 0.26 0.23
C ASN A 117 15.61 0.16 1.75
N VAL A 118 14.35 0.03 2.19
CA VAL A 118 14.00 -0.02 3.63
C VAL A 118 13.79 -1.45 4.09
N VAL A 119 13.25 -2.28 3.21
CA VAL A 119 13.02 -3.72 3.46
C VAL A 119 13.52 -4.53 2.27
N LYS A 120 13.82 -5.81 2.50
CA LYS A 120 14.27 -6.72 1.44
C LYS A 120 13.12 -6.97 0.46
N ALA A 121 13.28 -6.56 -0.80
CA ALA A 121 12.32 -6.85 -1.88
C ALA A 121 12.47 -8.27 -2.43
N SER A 122 13.72 -8.72 -2.64
CA SER A 122 13.99 -10.01 -3.26
C SER A 122 13.31 -11.17 -2.53
N GLY A 123 12.50 -11.93 -3.28
CA GLY A 123 11.74 -13.07 -2.77
C GLY A 123 10.47 -12.70 -1.99
N ASN A 124 10.16 -11.41 -1.83
CA ASN A 124 8.99 -10.92 -1.13
C ASN A 124 7.97 -10.25 -2.08
N ILE A 125 6.76 -10.05 -1.60
CA ILE A 125 5.63 -9.55 -2.38
C ILE A 125 5.28 -8.13 -1.89
N LEU A 126 5.05 -7.23 -2.84
CA LEU A 126 4.48 -5.89 -2.60
C LEU A 126 3.12 -5.78 -3.30
N VAL A 127 2.12 -5.29 -2.60
CA VAL A 127 0.87 -4.76 -3.17
C VAL A 127 0.88 -3.25 -3.03
N ASP A 128 0.75 -2.53 -4.16
CA ASP A 128 0.91 -1.08 -4.23
C ASP A 128 0.07 -0.52 -5.38
N ASP A 129 -0.52 0.65 -5.22
CA ASP A 129 -1.31 1.31 -6.27
C ASP A 129 -0.45 2.18 -7.21
N GLU A 130 0.80 2.46 -6.82
CA GLU A 130 1.73 3.25 -7.62
C GLU A 130 2.59 2.35 -8.51
N ILE A 131 2.43 2.46 -9.84
CA ILE A 131 3.20 1.69 -10.84
C ILE A 131 4.70 1.85 -10.63
N GLY A 132 5.17 3.07 -10.32
CA GLY A 132 6.58 3.36 -10.09
C GLY A 132 7.18 2.60 -8.88
N ASN A 133 6.40 2.36 -7.82
CA ASN A 133 6.82 1.52 -6.70
C ASN A 133 6.90 0.04 -7.12
N CYS A 134 5.90 -0.45 -7.85
CA CYS A 134 5.88 -1.81 -8.38
C CYS A 134 7.09 -2.10 -9.28
N GLU A 135 7.41 -1.17 -10.20
CA GLU A 135 8.56 -1.31 -11.09
C GLU A 135 9.90 -1.35 -10.35
N LYS A 136 10.07 -0.47 -9.35
CA LYS A 136 11.28 -0.44 -8.52
C LYS A 136 11.43 -1.72 -7.70
N TRP A 137 10.32 -2.23 -7.16
CA TRP A 137 10.31 -3.49 -6.40
C TRP A 137 10.72 -4.68 -7.26
N ARG A 138 10.21 -4.75 -8.51
CA ARG A 138 10.59 -5.81 -9.48
C ARG A 138 12.06 -5.74 -9.88
N LYS A 139 12.63 -4.52 -10.02
CA LYS A 139 14.07 -4.34 -10.30
C LYS A 139 14.97 -4.90 -9.20
N GLU A 140 14.46 -5.02 -7.99
CA GLU A 140 15.15 -5.60 -6.83
C GLU A 140 14.79 -7.09 -6.62
N ASN A 141 14.29 -7.75 -7.68
CA ASN A 141 13.89 -9.16 -7.70
C ASN A 141 12.76 -9.51 -6.73
N GLY A 142 11.90 -8.54 -6.41
CA GLY A 142 10.66 -8.76 -5.70
C GLY A 142 9.50 -9.03 -6.65
N ILE A 143 8.40 -9.56 -6.12
CA ILE A 143 7.13 -9.72 -6.84
C ILE A 143 6.26 -8.52 -6.47
N ALA A 144 5.79 -7.76 -7.47
CA ALA A 144 4.91 -6.64 -7.24
C ALA A 144 3.55 -6.87 -7.91
N ILE A 145 2.51 -6.68 -7.13
CA ILE A 145 1.10 -6.75 -7.54
C ILE A 145 0.57 -5.32 -7.55
N LEU A 146 0.13 -4.85 -8.70
CA LEU A 146 -0.48 -3.52 -8.82
C LEU A 146 -1.92 -3.59 -8.31
N PHE A 147 -2.26 -2.73 -7.36
CA PHE A 147 -3.64 -2.54 -6.92
C PHE A 147 -4.30 -1.44 -7.78
N SER A 148 -5.42 -1.77 -8.40
CA SER A 148 -6.20 -0.81 -9.19
C SER A 148 -7.69 -0.98 -8.85
N PRO A 149 -8.33 -0.03 -8.16
CA PRO A 149 -9.72 -0.18 -7.72
C PRO A 149 -10.74 -0.25 -8.88
N TYR A 150 -10.29 -0.02 -10.10
CA TYR A 150 -11.16 0.04 -11.29
C TYR A 150 -11.04 -1.15 -12.22
N MET A 151 -9.98 -1.95 -12.09
CA MET A 151 -9.67 -2.99 -13.05
C MET A 151 -8.86 -4.11 -12.41
N SER A 152 -9.25 -5.36 -12.68
CA SER A 152 -8.47 -6.54 -12.33
C SER A 152 -7.98 -7.26 -13.59
N THR A 153 -6.70 -7.62 -13.61
CA THR A 153 -6.07 -8.47 -14.63
C THR A 153 -5.04 -9.35 -13.93
N VAL A 154 -5.53 -10.36 -13.20
CA VAL A 154 -4.70 -11.22 -12.32
C VAL A 154 -3.57 -11.93 -13.06
N GLU A 155 -3.72 -12.20 -14.35
CA GLU A 155 -2.68 -12.76 -15.21
C GLU A 155 -1.49 -11.80 -15.41
N SER A 156 -1.72 -10.50 -15.28
CA SER A 156 -0.71 -9.44 -15.37
C SER A 156 -0.31 -8.87 -14.01
N ASP A 157 -0.66 -9.57 -12.90
CA ASP A 157 -0.41 -9.13 -11.53
C ASP A 157 -1.07 -7.76 -11.22
N VAL A 158 -2.29 -7.56 -11.71
CA VAL A 158 -3.16 -6.43 -11.37
C VAL A 158 -4.40 -6.95 -10.65
N ILE A 159 -4.69 -6.44 -9.46
CA ILE A 159 -5.86 -6.80 -8.67
C ILE A 159 -6.68 -5.55 -8.33
N CYS A 160 -7.99 -5.69 -8.19
CA CYS A 160 -8.85 -4.62 -7.69
C CYS A 160 -9.36 -4.88 -6.26
N ASP A 161 -9.06 -6.07 -5.73
CA ASP A 161 -9.45 -6.49 -4.40
C ASP A 161 -8.39 -7.42 -3.79
N LEU A 162 -8.12 -7.29 -2.50
CA LEU A 162 -7.14 -8.13 -1.83
C LEU A 162 -7.53 -9.63 -1.78
N SER A 163 -8.81 -9.96 -1.95
CA SER A 163 -9.24 -11.37 -2.09
C SER A 163 -8.75 -12.02 -3.38
N GLU A 164 -8.33 -11.23 -4.37
CA GLU A 164 -7.77 -11.74 -5.63
C GLU A 164 -6.26 -12.04 -5.55
N LEU A 165 -5.61 -11.72 -4.43
CA LEU A 165 -4.16 -11.82 -4.28
C LEU A 165 -3.62 -13.22 -4.63
N GLU A 166 -4.28 -14.28 -4.17
CA GLU A 166 -3.89 -15.66 -4.47
C GLU A 166 -4.03 -16.02 -5.96
N LEU A 167 -4.85 -15.26 -6.69
CA LEU A 167 -5.07 -15.44 -8.12
C LEU A 167 -4.03 -14.74 -8.98
N ALA A 168 -3.30 -13.76 -8.43
CA ALA A 168 -2.24 -13.04 -9.15
C ALA A 168 -1.15 -14.01 -9.62
N ASN A 169 -0.66 -13.80 -10.84
CA ASN A 169 0.25 -14.73 -11.51
C ASN A 169 1.58 -14.91 -10.75
N GLY A 170 2.11 -13.83 -10.18
CA GLY A 170 3.32 -13.88 -9.38
C GLY A 170 3.16 -14.72 -8.12
N VAL A 171 2.02 -14.62 -7.42
CA VAL A 171 1.71 -15.42 -6.23
C VAL A 171 1.50 -16.90 -6.61
N LYS A 172 0.72 -17.18 -7.67
CA LYS A 172 0.52 -18.55 -8.17
C LYS A 172 1.82 -19.27 -8.54
N LYS A 173 2.78 -18.57 -9.11
CA LYS A 173 4.09 -19.14 -9.44
C LYS A 173 4.84 -19.56 -8.19
N LEU A 174 4.82 -18.78 -7.14
CA LEU A 174 5.42 -19.16 -5.86
C LEU A 174 4.79 -20.42 -5.29
N VAL A 175 3.46 -20.51 -5.28
CA VAL A 175 2.71 -21.66 -4.76
C VAL A 175 3.05 -22.94 -5.57
N LYS A 176 3.10 -22.84 -6.91
CA LYS A 176 3.36 -24.01 -7.79
C LYS A 176 4.80 -24.52 -7.72
N THR A 177 5.76 -23.66 -7.45
CA THR A 177 7.18 -24.07 -7.36
C THR A 177 7.52 -24.75 -6.04
N GLY A 178 6.57 -24.90 -5.15
CA GLY A 178 6.78 -25.52 -3.83
C GLY A 178 7.73 -24.71 -2.92
N ASN A 179 7.88 -23.42 -3.21
CA ASN A 179 8.71 -22.50 -2.45
C ASN A 179 7.98 -21.99 -1.18
N PHE A 180 7.03 -22.78 -0.65
CA PHE A 180 6.36 -22.59 0.62
C PHE A 180 6.68 -23.75 1.57
#